data_a6b4c99dcf687f4d095b70126302c9bb
#
_entry.id   a6b4c99dcf687f4d095b70126302c9bb
#
_cell.length_a   1.000
_cell.length_b   1.000
_cell.length_c   1.000
_cell.angle_alpha   90.00
_cell.angle_beta   90.00
_cell.angle_gamma   90.00
#
_symmetry.space_group_name_H-M   'P 1'
#
loop_
_entity.id
_entity.type
_entity.pdbx_description
1 polymer ?
#
loop_
_entity_poly.entity_id
_entity_poly.type
_entity_poly.pdbx_seq_one_letter_code
_entity_poly.pdbx_strand_id
1 'polypeptide(L)'
;MQTVARHIYLASRSSRRRELLKQIGVSFEVLLLREGPQRTADFDETPLAGESPGDYVVRVAQAKVEAGWARLGQRRLMRFPVLSADTTVALEQRLLGKPADRDEAAAFLRALSGKTHHVLSAVAAKFDNQLEVALSTTEVQFRELEDEEIRLYVAGGEPRDKAGAYAIQGKAAVWVRAISGSYSGVMGLPLYETSQILAKFGHRAM
;
A
#
# COMPACT_ATOMS: atom_id res chain seq x y z
N MET A 1 26.04 24.59 -8.55
CA MET A 1 24.88 23.91 -7.97
C MET A 1 24.97 22.44 -8.35
N GLN A 2 25.39 21.57 -7.42
CA GLN A 2 25.36 20.12 -7.66
C GLN A 2 23.90 19.70 -7.77
N THR A 3 23.53 19.14 -8.90
CA THR A 3 22.25 18.43 -9.09
C THR A 3 22.32 17.22 -8.19
N VAL A 4 21.80 17.32 -6.96
CA VAL A 4 21.60 16.14 -6.10
C VAL A 4 20.71 15.19 -6.88
N ALA A 5 21.25 14.04 -7.23
CA ALA A 5 20.50 13.01 -7.92
C ALA A 5 19.25 12.69 -7.07
N ARG A 6 18.09 13.07 -7.58
CA ARG A 6 16.76 12.88 -6.95
C ARG A 6 16.35 11.41 -7.05
N HIS A 7 17.19 10.52 -6.54
CA HIS A 7 17.01 9.09 -6.63
C HIS A 7 16.63 8.51 -5.28
N ILE A 8 15.67 7.59 -5.25
CA ILE A 8 15.28 6.83 -4.06
C ILE A 8 15.20 5.34 -4.38
N TYR A 9 15.15 4.50 -3.37
CA TYR A 9 14.78 3.10 -3.51
C TYR A 9 13.31 2.90 -3.13
N LEU A 10 12.57 2.17 -3.95
CA LEU A 10 11.21 1.75 -3.63
C LEU A 10 11.21 0.29 -3.16
N ALA A 11 11.01 0.08 -1.86
CA ALA A 11 10.90 -1.25 -1.24
C ALA A 11 9.48 -1.82 -1.45
N SER A 12 9.10 -2.07 -2.70
CA SER A 12 7.79 -2.60 -3.05
C SER A 12 7.78 -3.32 -4.41
N ARG A 13 7.03 -4.42 -4.51
CA ARG A 13 6.77 -5.12 -5.77
C ARG A 13 5.58 -4.55 -6.54
N SER A 14 4.76 -3.70 -5.92
CA SER A 14 3.53 -3.17 -6.49
C SER A 14 3.79 -2.35 -7.76
N SER A 15 3.20 -2.76 -8.89
CA SER A 15 3.21 -1.99 -10.14
C SER A 15 2.52 -0.64 -9.96
N ARG A 16 1.42 -0.61 -9.21
CA ARG A 16 0.64 0.61 -8.94
C ARG A 16 1.46 1.67 -8.22
N ARG A 17 2.23 1.29 -7.18
CA ARG A 17 3.13 2.23 -6.48
C ARG A 17 4.20 2.80 -7.38
N ARG A 18 4.72 1.98 -8.30
CA ARG A 18 5.70 2.45 -9.32
C ARG A 18 5.07 3.46 -10.28
N GLU A 19 3.85 3.20 -10.74
CA GLU A 19 3.10 4.11 -11.61
C GLU A 19 2.82 5.44 -10.92
N LEU A 20 2.36 5.41 -9.67
CA LEU A 20 2.08 6.60 -8.86
C LEU A 20 3.34 7.45 -8.61
N LEU A 21 4.49 6.83 -8.31
CA LEU A 21 5.76 7.57 -8.17
C LEU A 21 6.21 8.21 -9.49
N LYS A 22 6.06 7.51 -10.61
CA LYS A 22 6.35 8.06 -11.94
C LYS A 22 5.43 9.25 -12.26
N GLN A 23 4.16 9.17 -11.88
CA GLN A 23 3.19 10.26 -12.09
C GLN A 23 3.63 11.57 -11.47
N ILE A 24 4.31 11.53 -10.31
CA ILE A 24 4.82 12.72 -9.61
C ILE A 24 6.29 13.00 -9.89
N GLY A 25 6.87 12.41 -10.94
CA GLY A 25 8.22 12.70 -11.42
C GLY A 25 9.35 12.20 -10.50
N VAL A 26 9.09 11.28 -9.57
CA VAL A 26 10.12 10.73 -8.68
C VAL A 26 10.89 9.62 -9.38
N SER A 27 12.22 9.81 -9.50
CA SER A 27 13.13 8.76 -9.97
C SER A 27 13.40 7.75 -8.87
N PHE A 28 13.26 6.47 -9.18
CA PHE A 28 13.48 5.40 -8.20
C PHE A 28 14.03 4.13 -8.83
N GLU A 29 14.71 3.34 -8.00
CA GLU A 29 15.06 1.95 -8.27
C GLU A 29 14.26 1.02 -7.37
N VAL A 30 13.82 -0.12 -7.91
CA VAL A 30 13.05 -1.10 -7.13
C VAL A 30 13.99 -1.94 -6.29
N LEU A 31 13.80 -1.89 -4.97
CA LEU A 31 14.50 -2.71 -4.01
C LEU A 31 13.61 -3.87 -3.57
N LEU A 32 13.83 -5.05 -4.14
CA LEU A 32 13.02 -6.22 -3.83
C LEU A 32 13.37 -6.78 -2.45
N LEU A 33 12.35 -6.88 -1.60
CA LEU A 33 12.38 -7.57 -0.33
C LEU A 33 11.92 -9.03 -0.51
N ARG A 34 12.39 -9.92 0.36
CA ARG A 34 11.86 -11.28 0.44
C ARG A 34 10.56 -11.25 1.21
N GLU A 35 9.50 -11.75 0.58
CA GLU A 35 8.20 -12.02 1.16
C GLU A 35 8.04 -13.53 1.29
N GLY A 36 7.37 -14.02 2.31
CA GLY A 36 7.16 -15.46 2.48
C GLY A 36 7.00 -15.88 3.95
N PRO A 37 7.07 -17.19 4.24
CA PRO A 37 6.97 -17.68 5.62
C PRO A 37 8.02 -17.02 6.52
N GLN A 38 7.65 -16.73 7.76
CA GLN A 38 8.39 -15.92 8.75
C GLN A 38 9.92 -16.14 8.81
N ARG A 39 10.43 -17.36 8.55
CA ARG A 39 11.86 -17.67 8.62
C ARG A 39 12.69 -17.17 7.42
N THR A 40 12.06 -16.79 6.32
CA THR A 40 12.73 -16.37 5.09
C THR A 40 12.34 -14.95 4.66
N ALA A 41 11.29 -14.38 5.22
CA ALA A 41 10.85 -13.03 4.96
C ALA A 41 11.80 -12.00 5.59
N ASP A 42 11.94 -10.85 4.96
CA ASP A 42 12.73 -9.75 5.52
C ASP A 42 11.95 -8.96 6.58
N PHE A 43 10.63 -9.13 6.64
CA PHE A 43 9.71 -8.45 7.57
C PHE A 43 8.46 -9.30 7.80
N ASP A 44 7.71 -9.01 8.88
CA ASP A 44 6.49 -9.72 9.27
C ASP A 44 5.24 -8.86 9.01
N GLU A 45 4.30 -9.41 8.23
CA GLU A 45 2.99 -8.79 7.95
C GLU A 45 1.87 -9.42 8.80
N THR A 46 2.17 -10.32 9.74
CA THR A 46 1.13 -10.97 10.56
C THR A 46 0.46 -9.93 11.47
N PRO A 47 -0.88 -9.77 11.44
CA PRO A 47 -1.58 -8.91 12.39
C PRO A 47 -1.36 -9.36 13.83
N LEU A 48 -1.14 -8.41 14.74
CA LEU A 48 -1.00 -8.67 16.16
C LEU A 48 -2.37 -8.69 16.83
N ALA A 49 -2.51 -9.45 17.92
CA ALA A 49 -3.75 -9.50 18.68
C ALA A 49 -4.12 -8.11 19.22
N GLY A 50 -5.33 -7.64 18.93
CA GLY A 50 -5.82 -6.33 19.37
C GLY A 50 -5.24 -5.12 18.62
N GLU A 51 -4.44 -5.34 17.58
CA GLU A 51 -3.87 -4.26 16.77
C GLU A 51 -4.96 -3.57 15.94
N SER A 52 -5.03 -2.24 16.01
CA SER A 52 -5.95 -1.49 15.16
C SER A 52 -5.50 -1.55 13.69
N PRO A 53 -6.43 -1.37 12.71
CA PRO A 53 -6.03 -1.31 11.29
C PRO A 53 -5.01 -0.22 10.97
N GLY A 54 -5.06 0.92 11.67
CA GLY A 54 -4.10 2.01 11.52
C GLY A 54 -2.71 1.64 12.03
N ASP A 55 -2.62 1.06 13.23
CA ASP A 55 -1.37 0.62 13.81
C ASP A 55 -0.73 -0.49 12.98
N TYR A 56 -1.55 -1.45 12.51
CA TYR A 56 -1.11 -2.53 11.64
C TYR A 56 -0.40 -2.00 10.38
N VAL A 57 -1.05 -1.13 9.62
CA VAL A 57 -0.52 -0.66 8.33
C VAL A 57 0.72 0.21 8.53
N VAL A 58 0.78 0.99 9.61
CA VAL A 58 1.95 1.80 9.99
C VAL A 58 3.12 0.90 10.36
N ARG A 59 2.91 -0.08 11.24
CA ARG A 59 3.95 -1.03 11.65
C ARG A 59 4.52 -1.81 10.45
N VAL A 60 3.66 -2.29 9.56
CA VAL A 60 4.10 -3.04 8.37
C VAL A 60 4.89 -2.14 7.41
N ALA A 61 4.45 -0.90 7.18
CA ALA A 61 5.21 0.05 6.36
C ALA A 61 6.59 0.34 6.97
N GLN A 62 6.67 0.55 8.30
CA GLN A 62 7.94 0.74 9.02
C GLN A 62 8.84 -0.49 8.92
N ALA A 63 8.31 -1.69 9.14
CA ALA A 63 9.09 -2.92 9.02
C ALA A 63 9.67 -3.10 7.62
N LYS A 64 8.91 -2.77 6.57
CA LYS A 64 9.36 -2.82 5.17
C LYS A 64 10.49 -1.83 4.89
N VAL A 65 10.40 -0.60 5.36
CA VAL A 65 11.45 0.40 5.11
C VAL A 65 12.74 0.06 5.87
N GLU A 66 12.64 -0.44 7.10
CA GLU A 66 13.79 -0.90 7.88
C GLU A 66 14.49 -2.08 7.20
N ALA A 67 13.72 -3.07 6.75
CA ALA A 67 14.26 -4.19 5.99
C ALA A 67 14.93 -3.72 4.68
N GLY A 68 14.32 -2.76 3.98
CA GLY A 68 14.89 -2.15 2.79
C GLY A 68 16.21 -1.46 3.07
N TRP A 69 16.27 -0.67 4.13
CA TRP A 69 17.49 0.02 4.55
C TRP A 69 18.62 -0.96 4.89
N ALA A 70 18.31 -2.00 5.66
CA ALA A 70 19.28 -3.05 5.98
C ALA A 70 19.81 -3.75 4.72
N ARG A 71 18.97 -3.94 3.71
CA ARG A 71 19.37 -4.52 2.42
C ARG A 71 20.36 -3.66 1.63
N LEU A 72 20.28 -2.33 1.72
CA LEU A 72 21.29 -1.47 1.09
C LEU A 72 22.69 -1.80 1.61
N GLY A 73 22.84 -1.91 2.93
CA GLY A 73 24.10 -2.27 3.56
C GLY A 73 24.58 -3.66 3.14
N GLN A 74 23.71 -4.66 3.18
CA GLN A 74 24.04 -6.04 2.78
C GLN A 74 24.50 -6.15 1.33
N ARG A 75 23.89 -5.37 0.42
CA ARG A 75 24.23 -5.39 -1.01
C ARG A 75 25.30 -4.36 -1.39
N ARG A 76 25.80 -3.58 -0.44
CA ARG A 76 26.77 -2.49 -0.65
C ARG A 76 26.29 -1.49 -1.72
N LEU A 77 25.00 -1.20 -1.76
CA LEU A 77 24.41 -0.23 -2.67
C LEU A 77 24.70 1.20 -2.19
N MET A 78 24.63 2.16 -3.11
CA MET A 78 24.73 3.57 -2.76
C MET A 78 23.60 3.95 -1.81
N ARG A 79 23.86 4.81 -0.84
CA ARG A 79 22.87 5.25 0.13
C ARG A 79 22.01 6.35 -0.46
N PHE A 80 20.74 6.02 -0.72
CA PHE A 80 19.66 6.93 -1.03
C PHE A 80 18.48 6.63 -0.12
N PRO A 81 17.51 7.56 0.04
CA PRO A 81 16.31 7.27 0.82
C PRO A 81 15.59 6.02 0.32
N VAL A 82 15.15 5.18 1.25
CA VAL A 82 14.28 4.04 0.97
C VAL A 82 12.86 4.45 1.28
N LEU A 83 11.95 4.22 0.34
CA LEU A 83 10.51 4.41 0.49
C LEU A 83 9.82 3.06 0.51
N SER A 84 8.91 2.87 1.44
CA SER A 84 7.99 1.74 1.49
C SER A 84 6.55 2.24 1.68
N ALA A 85 5.59 1.38 1.45
CA ALA A 85 4.20 1.63 1.81
C ALA A 85 3.50 0.31 2.11
N ASP A 86 2.46 0.40 2.92
CA ASP A 86 1.51 -0.69 3.11
C ASP A 86 0.08 -0.18 2.97
N THR A 87 -0.86 -1.09 2.62
CA THR A 87 -2.26 -0.73 2.40
C THR A 87 -3.15 -1.86 2.84
N THR A 88 -4.12 -1.54 3.66
CA THR A 88 -5.16 -2.48 4.10
C THR A 88 -6.55 -1.89 3.92
N VAL A 89 -7.55 -2.77 3.85
CA VAL A 89 -8.96 -2.41 3.90
C VAL A 89 -9.52 -2.81 5.25
N ALA A 90 -10.30 -1.95 5.85
CA ALA A 90 -10.98 -2.23 7.10
C ALA A 90 -12.49 -1.96 6.98
N LEU A 91 -13.28 -2.92 7.41
CA LEU A 91 -14.71 -2.74 7.65
C LEU A 91 -14.93 -2.73 9.15
N GLU A 92 -15.28 -1.56 9.70
CA GLU A 92 -15.25 -1.31 11.14
C GLU A 92 -13.83 -1.55 11.69
N GLN A 93 -13.66 -2.53 12.59
CA GLN A 93 -12.34 -2.92 13.14
C GLN A 93 -11.75 -4.17 12.46
N ARG A 94 -12.49 -4.78 11.52
CA ARG A 94 -12.05 -6.00 10.85
C ARG A 94 -11.12 -5.67 9.69
N LEU A 95 -9.91 -6.21 9.74
CA LEU A 95 -8.97 -6.17 8.62
C LEU A 95 -9.44 -7.09 7.48
N LEU A 96 -9.50 -6.56 6.27
CA LEU A 96 -9.72 -7.29 5.04
C LEU A 96 -8.43 -7.22 4.22
N GLY A 97 -7.51 -8.12 4.51
CA GLY A 97 -6.22 -8.22 3.83
C GLY A 97 -6.35 -8.73 2.39
N LYS A 98 -5.28 -9.31 1.87
CA LYS A 98 -5.32 -10.01 0.58
C LYS A 98 -6.06 -11.34 0.76
N PRO A 99 -7.07 -11.63 -0.07
CA PRO A 99 -7.80 -12.89 0.05
C PRO A 99 -6.88 -14.08 -0.28
N ALA A 100 -7.01 -15.15 0.49
CA ALA A 100 -6.25 -16.38 0.30
C ALA A 100 -6.70 -17.13 -0.97
N ASP A 101 -8.00 -17.06 -1.26
CA ASP A 101 -8.63 -17.74 -2.38
C ASP A 101 -9.83 -16.95 -2.95
N ARG A 102 -10.55 -17.56 -3.90
CA ARG A 102 -11.72 -16.96 -4.54
C ARG A 102 -12.92 -16.86 -3.61
N ASP A 103 -13.08 -17.81 -2.71
CA ASP A 103 -14.22 -17.83 -1.80
C ASP A 103 -14.08 -16.73 -0.75
N GLU A 104 -12.88 -16.53 -0.23
CA GLU A 104 -12.60 -15.41 0.68
C GLU A 104 -12.73 -14.06 -0.04
N ALA A 105 -12.29 -13.96 -1.30
CA ALA A 105 -12.49 -12.75 -2.10
C ALA A 105 -13.98 -12.42 -2.25
N ALA A 106 -14.83 -13.42 -2.57
CA ALA A 106 -16.27 -13.24 -2.66
C ALA A 106 -16.88 -12.85 -1.31
N ALA A 107 -16.42 -13.45 -0.22
CA ALA A 107 -16.88 -13.13 1.13
C ALA A 107 -16.53 -11.67 1.51
N PHE A 108 -15.34 -11.18 1.17
CA PHE A 108 -14.95 -9.79 1.38
C PHE A 108 -15.86 -8.83 0.60
N LEU A 109 -16.09 -9.09 -0.68
CA LEU A 109 -16.94 -8.24 -1.53
C LEU A 109 -18.40 -8.21 -1.04
N ARG A 110 -18.97 -9.34 -0.60
CA ARG A 110 -20.29 -9.36 0.03
C ARG A 110 -20.32 -8.55 1.31
N ALA A 111 -19.27 -8.63 2.12
CA ALA A 111 -19.19 -7.86 3.36
C ALA A 111 -19.12 -6.34 3.08
N LEU A 112 -18.50 -5.91 1.98
CA LEU A 112 -18.38 -4.51 1.56
C LEU A 112 -19.59 -3.97 0.80
N SER A 113 -20.45 -4.86 0.28
CA SER A 113 -21.65 -4.51 -0.50
C SER A 113 -22.56 -3.55 0.27
N GLY A 114 -22.95 -2.44 -0.35
CA GLY A 114 -23.83 -1.40 0.21
C GLY A 114 -23.23 -0.61 1.38
N LYS A 115 -21.95 -0.79 1.71
CA LYS A 115 -21.33 -0.19 2.91
C LYS A 115 -20.25 0.82 2.60
N THR A 116 -19.98 1.67 3.59
CA THR A 116 -18.77 2.48 3.68
C THR A 116 -17.71 1.68 4.44
N HIS A 117 -16.51 1.66 3.90
CA HIS A 117 -15.35 1.03 4.51
C HIS A 117 -14.13 1.95 4.41
N HIS A 118 -13.09 1.64 5.17
CA HIS A 118 -11.86 2.43 5.18
C HIS A 118 -10.75 1.72 4.41
N VAL A 119 -10.04 2.49 3.61
CA VAL A 119 -8.74 2.08 3.06
C VAL A 119 -7.67 2.88 3.75
N LEU A 120 -6.78 2.18 4.44
CA LEU A 120 -5.69 2.77 5.19
C LEU A 120 -4.39 2.49 4.44
N SER A 121 -3.65 3.54 4.12
CA SER A 121 -2.36 3.44 3.44
C SER A 121 -1.31 4.19 4.24
N ALA A 122 -0.32 3.48 4.76
CA ALA A 122 0.86 4.08 5.37
C ALA A 122 2.00 4.15 4.38
N VAL A 123 2.73 5.26 4.41
CA VAL A 123 3.98 5.44 3.69
C VAL A 123 5.08 5.73 4.69
N ALA A 124 6.24 5.08 4.52
CA ALA A 124 7.41 5.28 5.35
C ALA A 124 8.63 5.52 4.47
N ALA A 125 9.49 6.47 4.87
CA ALA A 125 10.77 6.67 4.22
C ALA A 125 11.89 6.76 5.26
N LYS A 126 13.05 6.19 4.92
CA LYS A 126 14.23 6.16 5.79
C LYS A 126 15.48 6.57 5.03
N PHE A 127 16.29 7.39 5.68
CA PHE A 127 17.64 7.71 5.26
C PHE A 127 18.53 7.87 6.49
N ASP A 128 19.56 7.08 6.61
CA ASP A 128 20.41 6.97 7.81
C ASP A 128 19.57 6.76 9.09
N ASN A 129 19.62 7.66 10.03
CA ASN A 129 18.89 7.59 11.30
C ASN A 129 17.52 8.28 11.24
N GLN A 130 17.20 8.97 10.14
CA GLN A 130 15.92 9.64 9.97
C GLN A 130 14.89 8.67 9.40
N LEU A 131 13.78 8.52 10.11
CA LEU A 131 12.60 7.75 9.70
C LEU A 131 11.39 8.68 9.74
N GLU A 132 10.68 8.74 8.62
CA GLU A 132 9.44 9.50 8.48
C GLU A 132 8.30 8.57 8.09
N VAL A 133 7.15 8.73 8.73
CA VAL A 133 5.95 7.91 8.48
C VAL A 133 4.72 8.80 8.41
N ALA A 134 3.81 8.49 7.51
CA ALA A 134 2.49 9.09 7.47
C ALA A 134 1.43 8.03 7.16
N LEU A 135 0.25 8.23 7.73
CA LEU A 135 -0.95 7.43 7.51
C LEU A 135 -1.99 8.27 6.77
N SER A 136 -2.55 7.69 5.72
CA SER A 136 -3.70 8.22 5.00
C SER A 136 -4.88 7.28 5.15
N THR A 137 -6.00 7.80 5.63
CA THR A 137 -7.25 7.05 5.76
C THR A 137 -8.27 7.61 4.79
N THR A 138 -8.87 6.73 4.00
CA THR A 138 -9.86 7.09 2.98
C THR A 138 -11.11 6.27 3.15
N GLU A 139 -12.25 6.93 3.21
CA GLU A 139 -13.55 6.27 3.14
C GLU A 139 -13.92 5.97 1.70
N VAL A 140 -14.38 4.76 1.46
CA VAL A 140 -14.91 4.31 0.16
C VAL A 140 -16.28 3.74 0.38
N GLN A 141 -17.28 4.26 -0.34
CA GLN A 141 -18.66 3.79 -0.29
C GLN A 141 -18.97 2.95 -1.52
N PHE A 142 -19.37 1.70 -1.32
CA PHE A 142 -19.90 0.85 -2.37
C PHE A 142 -21.42 0.96 -2.47
N ARG A 143 -21.95 0.81 -3.70
CA ARG A 143 -23.34 0.45 -3.89
C ARG A 143 -23.60 -1.01 -3.46
N GLU A 144 -24.85 -1.41 -3.38
CA GLU A 144 -25.19 -2.83 -3.28
C GLU A 144 -24.66 -3.57 -4.52
N LEU A 145 -24.08 -4.76 -4.26
CA LEU A 145 -23.49 -5.65 -5.27
C LEU A 145 -24.35 -6.90 -5.39
N GLU A 146 -24.64 -7.29 -6.62
CA GLU A 146 -25.32 -8.54 -6.90
C GLU A 146 -24.35 -9.74 -6.82
N ASP A 147 -24.82 -10.89 -6.36
CA ASP A 147 -23.98 -12.10 -6.26
C ASP A 147 -23.37 -12.51 -7.60
N GLU A 148 -24.08 -12.31 -8.70
CA GLU A 148 -23.58 -12.61 -10.05
C GLU A 148 -22.44 -11.67 -10.45
N GLU A 149 -22.50 -10.37 -10.12
CA GLU A 149 -21.42 -9.43 -10.37
C GLU A 149 -20.16 -9.82 -9.59
N ILE A 150 -20.33 -10.18 -8.30
CA ILE A 150 -19.23 -10.65 -7.45
C ILE A 150 -18.60 -11.91 -8.08
N ARG A 151 -19.42 -12.88 -8.49
CA ARG A 151 -18.96 -14.12 -9.10
C ARG A 151 -18.14 -13.86 -10.37
N LEU A 152 -18.63 -13.02 -11.26
CA LEU A 152 -17.96 -12.66 -12.51
C LEU A 152 -16.66 -11.91 -12.27
N TYR A 153 -16.65 -10.97 -11.33
CA TYR A 153 -15.46 -10.22 -10.97
C TYR A 153 -14.36 -11.11 -10.39
N VAL A 154 -14.73 -12.00 -9.45
CA VAL A 154 -13.80 -12.96 -8.84
C VAL A 154 -13.26 -13.95 -9.88
N ALA A 155 -14.12 -14.44 -10.78
CA ALA A 155 -13.70 -15.32 -11.89
C ALA A 155 -12.67 -14.63 -12.81
N GLY A 156 -12.78 -13.31 -13.00
CA GLY A 156 -11.85 -12.50 -13.78
C GLY A 156 -10.45 -12.33 -13.17
N GLY A 157 -10.24 -12.77 -11.93
CA GLY A 157 -8.93 -12.79 -11.26
C GLY A 157 -8.43 -11.42 -10.74
N GLU A 158 -9.20 -10.35 -10.92
CA GLU A 158 -8.81 -9.01 -10.46
C GLU A 158 -8.66 -8.89 -8.93
N PRO A 159 -9.39 -9.63 -8.05
CA PRO A 159 -9.22 -9.61 -6.60
C PRO A 159 -7.85 -10.05 -6.10
N ARG A 160 -7.15 -10.85 -6.89
CA ARG A 160 -5.89 -11.47 -6.47
C ARG A 160 -4.87 -10.40 -6.06
N ASP A 161 -4.19 -10.64 -4.93
CA ASP A 161 -3.14 -9.78 -4.36
C ASP A 161 -3.60 -8.35 -3.99
N LYS A 162 -4.90 -8.15 -3.73
CA LYS A 162 -5.46 -6.86 -3.34
C LYS A 162 -6.15 -6.92 -1.99
N ALA A 163 -5.81 -6.01 -1.09
CA ALA A 163 -6.53 -5.83 0.16
C ALA A 163 -8.01 -5.53 -0.12
N GLY A 164 -8.93 -6.14 0.62
CA GLY A 164 -10.36 -6.01 0.41
C GLY A 164 -10.87 -6.63 -0.88
N ALA A 165 -10.04 -7.39 -1.60
CA ALA A 165 -10.38 -8.10 -2.83
C ALA A 165 -10.83 -7.21 -4.00
N TYR A 166 -10.44 -5.92 -4.08
CA TYR A 166 -10.80 -5.04 -5.20
C TYR A 166 -9.70 -4.05 -5.61
N ALA A 167 -9.85 -3.48 -6.80
CA ALA A 167 -9.02 -2.39 -7.29
C ALA A 167 -9.90 -1.22 -7.74
N ILE A 168 -9.72 -0.06 -7.09
CA ILE A 168 -10.52 1.14 -7.40
C ILE A 168 -10.33 1.65 -8.83
N GLN A 169 -9.17 1.42 -9.43
CA GLN A 169 -8.86 1.79 -10.82
C GLN A 169 -9.21 0.69 -11.83
N GLY A 170 -9.74 -0.45 -11.37
CA GLY A 170 -10.15 -1.58 -12.21
C GLY A 170 -11.65 -1.63 -12.42
N LYS A 171 -12.17 -2.81 -12.70
CA LYS A 171 -13.61 -3.05 -12.95
C LYS A 171 -14.48 -2.70 -11.74
N ALA A 172 -13.95 -2.82 -10.52
CA ALA A 172 -14.67 -2.44 -9.30
C ALA A 172 -14.97 -0.94 -9.21
N ALA A 173 -14.39 -0.10 -10.07
CA ALA A 173 -14.71 1.34 -10.11
C ALA A 173 -16.21 1.62 -10.27
N VAL A 174 -16.96 0.76 -10.97
CA VAL A 174 -18.41 0.90 -11.19
C VAL A 174 -19.24 0.65 -9.91
N TRP A 175 -18.64 0.13 -8.85
CA TRP A 175 -19.27 -0.13 -7.56
C TRP A 175 -19.11 1.03 -6.59
N VAL A 176 -18.13 1.92 -6.85
CA VAL A 176 -17.79 3.03 -5.95
C VAL A 176 -18.77 4.20 -6.17
N ARG A 177 -19.57 4.50 -5.13
CA ARG A 177 -20.49 5.67 -5.13
C ARG A 177 -19.80 6.95 -4.73
N ALA A 178 -18.92 6.87 -3.73
CA ALA A 178 -18.23 8.02 -3.18
C ALA A 178 -16.87 7.64 -2.57
N ILE A 179 -15.99 8.62 -2.55
CA ILE A 179 -14.68 8.55 -1.89
C ILE A 179 -14.53 9.84 -1.08
N SER A 180 -14.09 9.71 0.18
CA SER A 180 -13.68 10.82 1.02
C SER A 180 -12.25 10.60 1.50
N GLY A 181 -11.28 11.34 0.92
CA GLY A 181 -9.85 11.18 1.19
C GLY A 181 -8.98 11.06 -0.06
N SER A 182 -7.96 10.21 -0.01
CA SER A 182 -6.94 10.08 -1.04
C SER A 182 -7.23 8.94 -2.02
N TYR A 183 -7.58 9.26 -3.28
CA TYR A 183 -7.70 8.27 -4.35
C TYR A 183 -6.39 7.47 -4.55
N SER A 184 -5.26 8.17 -4.58
CA SER A 184 -3.96 7.52 -4.71
C SER A 184 -3.61 6.65 -3.50
N GLY A 185 -4.10 7.01 -2.31
CA GLY A 185 -4.03 6.18 -1.11
C GLY A 185 -4.79 4.87 -1.29
N VAL A 186 -5.99 4.90 -1.86
CA VAL A 186 -6.77 3.69 -2.18
C VAL A 186 -6.05 2.83 -3.23
N MET A 187 -5.35 3.43 -4.18
CA MET A 187 -4.49 2.71 -5.13
C MET A 187 -3.25 2.08 -4.49
N GLY A 188 -2.85 2.54 -3.28
CA GLY A 188 -1.79 1.95 -2.49
C GLY A 188 -0.57 2.82 -2.22
N LEU A 189 -0.58 4.10 -2.61
CA LEU A 189 0.46 5.08 -2.26
C LEU A 189 -0.17 6.48 -2.16
N PRO A 190 -0.36 7.03 -0.97
CA PRO A 190 -0.94 8.36 -0.78
C PRO A 190 0.06 9.43 -1.23
N LEU A 191 -0.17 10.01 -2.40
CA LEU A 191 0.81 10.88 -3.07
C LEU A 191 1.06 12.19 -2.34
N TYR A 192 0.04 12.76 -1.66
CA TYR A 192 0.23 13.96 -0.86
C TYR A 192 1.21 13.69 0.28
N GLU A 193 0.96 12.70 1.10
CA GLU A 193 1.81 12.31 2.23
C GLU A 193 3.19 11.86 1.76
N THR A 194 3.24 11.13 0.64
CA THR A 194 4.51 10.72 0.01
C THR A 194 5.35 11.94 -0.38
N SER A 195 4.75 12.96 -0.99
CA SER A 195 5.47 14.17 -1.39
C SER A 195 6.00 14.96 -0.19
N GLN A 196 5.20 15.05 0.89
CA GLN A 196 5.61 15.72 2.14
C GLN A 196 6.77 15.00 2.82
N ILE A 197 6.72 13.68 2.88
CA ILE A 197 7.82 12.87 3.42
C ILE A 197 9.08 13.03 2.59
N LEU A 198 8.99 12.86 1.26
CA LEU A 198 10.15 12.97 0.38
C LEU A 198 10.80 14.36 0.41
N ALA A 199 10.01 15.42 0.60
CA ALA A 199 10.54 16.77 0.75
C ALA A 199 11.48 16.92 1.96
N LYS A 200 11.25 16.18 3.06
CA LYS A 200 12.12 16.17 4.26
C LYS A 200 13.49 15.56 3.97
N PHE A 201 13.59 14.74 2.93
CA PHE A 201 14.84 14.16 2.43
C PHE A 201 15.43 14.93 1.21
N GLY A 202 14.92 16.15 0.95
CA GLY A 202 15.39 16.98 -0.15
C GLY A 202 14.87 16.59 -1.53
N HIS A 203 13.92 15.65 -1.62
CA HIS A 203 13.29 15.23 -2.86
C HIS A 203 11.96 15.98 -3.05
N ARG A 204 11.90 16.90 -4.00
CA ARG A 204 10.65 17.58 -4.37
C ARG A 204 10.01 16.84 -5.54
N ALA A 205 8.76 16.43 -5.39
CA ALA A 205 7.91 15.97 -6.47
C ALA A 205 7.60 17.14 -7.41
N MET A 206 7.70 16.93 -8.71
CA MET A 206 7.55 17.93 -9.81
C MET A 206 8.65 18.97 -9.89
#